data_8b42fbc8112aaf728126b920db558d3c
#
_entry.id   8b42fbc8112aaf728126b920db558d3c
#
_cell.length_a   1.000
_cell.length_b   1.000
_cell.length_c   1.000
_cell.angle_alpha   90.00
_cell.angle_beta   90.00
_cell.angle_gamma   90.00
#
_symmetry.space_group_name_H-M   'P 1'
#
loop_
_entity.id
_entity.type
_entity.pdbx_description
1 polymer ?
#
loop_
_entity_poly.entity_id
_entity_poly.type
_entity_poly.pdbx_seq_one_letter_code
_entity_poly.pdbx_strand_id
1 'polypeptide(L)'
;MLSSLVFYGTGMGAFFRFIVKKEVHMSQQTQSKETTAKWSGSLGFIMAAAGSAVGMGNLWRFPMLVGENGGGAFVLVYLICIFLVGIPMIIAEVTIGRAGGKDAFGSYKALNKKWGGVGVLAVITSFIGLSYYAVLGGWVIRYIFAAITGASEKGTEFFQAFTANPGSQIIYYLVFMVITVLIVVRGVQKGIESSCKVMMPLLVVCMLVIVVRSCTLPGAAAGIEFFLKPDFSKLTPGAFLSALGQVFFSLSLGTGATITYGAYLGKNQKIVKSAGSIAFFDTLVAMIAGFAILPAVFAFGFDPESGPSLMFQTLPTVFGEMPGGRIFGVIFFVLVLFAGVSTSIAYLEVVVSFAVNTFKVTRTKAAVTFSILITCLGIPCALSFGIWSDIKIAGKSFFDLADYLVSNVSLPIGGILACIFIGWVWKTKHAVHEITNEGKVSFKLAGLWSVLIKYVLPVLIAVVFVTSL
;
A
#
# COMPACT_ATOMS: atom_id res chain seq x y z
N MET A 1 -26.94 27.97 -39.33
CA MET A 1 -26.25 28.58 -40.47
C MET A 1 -24.78 28.27 -40.35
N LEU A 2 -24.32 27.30 -41.08
CA LEU A 2 -22.95 26.96 -41.52
C LEU A 2 -22.93 25.47 -41.87
N SER A 3 -23.83 25.13 -42.83
CA SER A 3 -23.75 23.90 -43.61
C SER A 3 -23.24 24.31 -44.98
N SER A 4 -22.27 23.61 -45.50
CA SER A 4 -21.71 23.64 -46.85
C SER A 4 -20.29 24.19 -46.93
N LEU A 5 -19.34 23.27 -46.74
CA LEU A 5 -18.10 23.31 -47.51
C LEU A 5 -17.88 21.90 -48.07
N VAL A 6 -18.34 21.78 -49.30
CA VAL A 6 -18.07 20.64 -50.19
C VAL A 6 -16.61 20.74 -50.61
N PHE A 7 -15.74 19.82 -50.17
CA PHE A 7 -14.45 19.57 -50.81
C PHE A 7 -14.59 18.37 -51.75
N TYR A 8 -14.73 18.65 -52.98
CA TYR A 8 -14.44 17.73 -54.09
C TYR A 8 -12.93 17.66 -54.31
N GLY A 9 -12.44 16.46 -54.35
CA GLY A 9 -11.09 16.23 -54.91
C GLY A 9 -10.25 15.20 -54.18
N THR A 10 -10.13 14.02 -54.84
CA THR A 10 -8.99 13.09 -54.77
C THR A 10 -8.64 12.33 -53.49
N GLY A 11 -8.60 11.01 -53.63
CA GLY A 11 -7.80 9.99 -52.84
C GLY A 11 -7.65 10.12 -51.34
N MET A 12 -7.42 11.31 -50.83
CA MET A 12 -7.11 11.62 -49.43
C MET A 12 -8.33 11.49 -48.50
N GLY A 13 -9.52 11.80 -49.00
CA GLY A 13 -10.76 11.65 -48.23
C GLY A 13 -11.17 10.18 -48.00
N ALA A 14 -10.87 9.32 -48.98
CA ALA A 14 -11.09 7.89 -48.87
C ALA A 14 -10.06 7.26 -47.90
N PHE A 15 -8.81 7.71 -47.95
CA PHE A 15 -7.73 7.26 -47.03
C PHE A 15 -8.02 7.69 -45.58
N PHE A 16 -8.47 8.92 -45.33
CA PHE A 16 -8.89 9.38 -44.01
C PHE A 16 -10.11 8.62 -43.48
N ARG A 17 -11.11 8.35 -44.31
CA ARG A 17 -12.25 7.51 -43.93
C ARG A 17 -11.86 6.07 -43.65
N PHE A 18 -10.87 5.53 -44.39
CA PHE A 18 -10.35 4.19 -44.15
C PHE A 18 -9.58 4.12 -42.84
N ILE A 19 -8.74 5.12 -42.51
CA ILE A 19 -8.02 5.20 -41.23
C ILE A 19 -9.01 5.37 -40.08
N VAL A 20 -9.96 6.32 -40.17
CA VAL A 20 -10.97 6.54 -39.11
C VAL A 20 -11.86 5.32 -38.95
N LYS A 21 -12.26 4.64 -40.03
CA LYS A 21 -13.08 3.42 -39.97
C LYS A 21 -12.26 2.24 -39.38
N LYS A 22 -10.97 2.16 -39.67
CA LYS A 22 -10.07 1.15 -39.11
C LYS A 22 -9.76 1.42 -37.63
N GLU A 23 -9.58 2.69 -37.21
CA GLU A 23 -9.46 3.06 -35.82
C GLU A 23 -10.74 2.83 -35.02
N VAL A 24 -11.91 3.17 -35.57
CA VAL A 24 -13.23 2.90 -34.96
C VAL A 24 -13.49 1.40 -34.90
N HIS A 25 -13.13 0.62 -35.92
CA HIS A 25 -13.29 -0.84 -35.89
C HIS A 25 -12.29 -1.51 -34.94
N MET A 26 -11.03 -1.05 -34.88
CA MET A 26 -10.06 -1.51 -33.87
C MET A 26 -10.48 -1.10 -32.46
N SER A 27 -11.00 0.10 -32.25
CA SER A 27 -11.50 0.54 -30.93
C SER A 27 -12.74 -0.25 -30.51
N GLN A 28 -13.64 -0.59 -31.42
CA GLN A 28 -14.81 -1.44 -31.15
C GLN A 28 -14.43 -2.91 -30.92
N GLN A 29 -13.47 -3.47 -31.65
CA GLN A 29 -12.94 -4.80 -31.37
C GLN A 29 -12.11 -4.87 -30.08
N THR A 30 -11.40 -3.80 -29.70
CA THR A 30 -10.70 -3.69 -28.42
C THR A 30 -11.70 -3.50 -27.27
N GLN A 31 -12.77 -2.74 -27.46
CA GLN A 31 -13.85 -2.60 -26.46
C GLN A 31 -14.66 -3.88 -26.24
N SER A 32 -14.83 -4.73 -27.26
CA SER A 32 -15.53 -6.02 -27.10
C SER A 32 -14.67 -7.11 -26.44
N LYS A 33 -13.37 -6.86 -26.20
CA LYS A 33 -12.42 -7.76 -25.52
C LYS A 33 -11.92 -7.23 -24.18
N GLU A 34 -12.38 -6.09 -23.69
CA GLU A 34 -12.21 -5.73 -22.28
C GLU A 34 -13.19 -6.55 -21.43
N THR A 35 -12.93 -7.86 -21.36
CA THR A 35 -13.37 -8.66 -20.22
C THR A 35 -12.91 -7.93 -18.97
N THR A 36 -13.87 -7.50 -18.14
CA THR A 36 -13.61 -6.96 -16.80
C THR A 36 -12.44 -7.71 -16.18
N ALA A 37 -11.36 -7.01 -15.82
CA ALA A 37 -10.19 -7.63 -15.22
C ALA A 37 -10.66 -8.50 -14.05
N LYS A 38 -10.23 -9.76 -14.00
CA LYS A 38 -10.62 -10.70 -12.94
C LYS A 38 -9.38 -11.41 -12.45
N TRP A 39 -9.36 -11.74 -11.17
CA TRP A 39 -8.34 -12.64 -10.61
C TRP A 39 -8.51 -14.04 -11.19
N SER A 40 -7.41 -14.78 -11.31
CA SER A 40 -7.47 -16.19 -11.75
C SER A 40 -8.15 -17.10 -10.71
N GLY A 41 -8.20 -16.64 -9.45
CA GLY A 41 -8.80 -17.35 -8.34
C GLY A 41 -8.66 -16.63 -7.00
N SER A 42 -9.11 -17.24 -5.92
CA SER A 42 -9.03 -16.69 -4.56
C SER A 42 -7.59 -16.47 -4.12
N LEU A 43 -6.67 -17.38 -4.45
CA LEU A 43 -5.25 -17.25 -4.10
C LEU A 43 -4.61 -16.03 -4.76
N GLY A 44 -4.92 -15.77 -6.04
CA GLY A 44 -4.40 -14.60 -6.76
C GLY A 44 -4.85 -13.28 -6.12
N PHE A 45 -6.12 -13.19 -5.75
CA PHE A 45 -6.66 -12.05 -5.01
C PHE A 45 -5.96 -11.87 -3.64
N ILE A 46 -5.87 -12.96 -2.86
CA ILE A 46 -5.26 -12.91 -1.52
C ILE A 46 -3.79 -12.50 -1.61
N MET A 47 -3.01 -13.07 -2.55
CA MET A 47 -1.60 -12.72 -2.71
C MET A 47 -1.40 -11.27 -3.16
N ALA A 48 -2.25 -10.75 -4.05
CA ALA A 48 -2.17 -9.36 -4.50
C ALA A 48 -2.62 -8.39 -3.39
N ALA A 49 -3.72 -8.68 -2.70
CA ALA A 49 -4.25 -7.82 -1.64
C ALA A 49 -3.39 -7.88 -0.37
N ALA A 50 -2.89 -9.06 0.01
CA ALA A 50 -1.89 -9.18 1.07
C ALA A 50 -0.58 -8.49 0.68
N GLY A 51 -0.13 -8.60 -0.58
CA GLY A 51 1.03 -7.87 -1.06
C GLY A 51 0.85 -6.35 -1.07
N SER A 52 -0.37 -5.85 -1.26
CA SER A 52 -0.68 -4.43 -1.08
C SER A 52 -0.61 -3.99 0.38
N ALA A 53 -1.04 -4.85 1.29
CA ALA A 53 -1.00 -4.60 2.73
C ALA A 53 0.41 -4.78 3.29
N VAL A 54 1.09 -5.87 2.96
CA VAL A 54 2.49 -6.14 3.37
C VAL A 54 3.43 -5.18 2.65
N GLY A 55 3.64 -4.02 3.24
CA GLY A 55 4.49 -2.96 2.73
C GLY A 55 5.74 -2.74 3.59
N MET A 56 6.48 -1.69 3.25
CA MET A 56 7.61 -1.24 4.07
C MET A 56 7.18 -0.91 5.51
N GLY A 57 5.91 -0.51 5.73
CA GLY A 57 5.37 -0.20 7.06
C GLY A 57 5.40 -1.36 8.05
N ASN A 58 5.27 -2.61 7.59
CA ASN A 58 5.40 -3.79 8.44
C ASN A 58 6.85 -4.03 8.86
N LEU A 59 7.80 -3.59 8.01
CA LEU A 59 9.22 -3.90 8.16
C LEU A 59 9.98 -2.87 9.01
N TRP A 60 9.52 -1.62 9.08
CA TRP A 60 10.18 -0.61 9.90
C TRP A 60 9.24 0.09 10.88
N ARG A 61 8.05 0.51 10.42
CA ARG A 61 7.13 1.28 11.25
C ARG A 61 6.54 0.45 12.39
N PHE A 62 6.17 -0.79 12.13
CA PHE A 62 5.64 -1.67 13.18
C PHE A 62 6.68 -1.97 14.27
N PRO A 63 7.92 -2.45 13.97
CA PRO A 63 8.95 -2.65 15.02
C PRO A 63 9.31 -1.37 15.78
N MET A 64 9.36 -0.21 15.10
CA MET A 64 9.55 1.09 15.74
C MET A 64 8.43 1.40 16.74
N LEU A 65 7.16 1.29 16.31
CA LEU A 65 6.02 1.55 17.19
C LEU A 65 5.98 0.58 18.39
N VAL A 66 6.43 -0.67 18.21
CA VAL A 66 6.62 -1.63 19.30
C VAL A 66 7.67 -1.11 20.28
N GLY A 67 8.79 -0.56 19.77
CA GLY A 67 9.84 0.07 20.58
C GLY A 67 9.30 1.23 21.42
N GLU A 68 8.68 2.19 20.75
CA GLU A 68 8.15 3.43 21.35
C GLU A 68 7.01 3.21 22.36
N ASN A 69 6.23 2.14 22.23
CA ASN A 69 4.96 1.95 22.95
C ASN A 69 4.95 0.76 23.92
N GLY A 70 6.11 0.31 24.43
CA GLY A 70 6.16 -0.66 25.51
C GLY A 70 6.13 -2.14 25.09
N GLY A 71 6.64 -2.45 23.90
CA GLY A 71 6.95 -3.83 23.49
C GLY A 71 5.69 -4.70 23.33
N GLY A 72 5.71 -5.87 24.02
CA GLY A 72 4.64 -6.87 23.89
C GLY A 72 3.23 -6.40 24.25
N ALA A 73 3.09 -5.39 25.11
CA ALA A 73 1.77 -4.81 25.41
C ALA A 73 1.18 -4.08 24.20
N PHE A 74 2.00 -3.31 23.47
CA PHE A 74 1.57 -2.69 22.21
C PHE A 74 1.19 -3.74 21.16
N VAL A 75 1.95 -4.83 21.05
CA VAL A 75 1.64 -5.94 20.14
C VAL A 75 0.24 -6.50 20.39
N LEU A 76 -0.14 -6.72 21.66
CA LEU A 76 -1.48 -7.19 22.01
C LEU A 76 -2.57 -6.19 21.58
N VAL A 77 -2.36 -4.90 21.85
CA VAL A 77 -3.28 -3.84 21.41
C VAL A 77 -3.42 -3.82 19.90
N TYR A 78 -2.30 -3.91 19.17
CA TYR A 78 -2.32 -3.97 17.71
C TYR A 78 -3.12 -5.17 17.19
N LEU A 79 -2.92 -6.36 17.76
CA LEU A 79 -3.68 -7.56 17.38
C LEU A 79 -5.18 -7.37 17.63
N ILE A 80 -5.58 -6.79 18.75
CA ILE A 80 -6.98 -6.45 19.04
C ILE A 80 -7.53 -5.49 17.99
N CYS A 81 -6.77 -4.45 17.63
CA CYS A 81 -7.17 -3.49 16.62
C CYS A 81 -7.31 -4.11 15.21
N ILE A 82 -6.46 -5.08 14.84
CA ILE A 82 -6.61 -5.84 13.59
C ILE A 82 -7.97 -6.56 13.55
N PHE A 83 -8.36 -7.22 14.64
CA PHE A 83 -9.63 -7.95 14.69
C PHE A 83 -10.85 -7.03 14.72
N LEU A 84 -10.81 -5.95 15.52
CA LEU A 84 -11.95 -5.07 15.74
C LEU A 84 -12.12 -4.01 14.65
N VAL A 85 -11.02 -3.60 14.01
CA VAL A 85 -11.02 -2.50 13.03
C VAL A 85 -10.57 -3.01 11.66
N GLY A 86 -9.41 -3.64 11.57
CA GLY A 86 -8.78 -4.03 10.32
C GLY A 86 -9.66 -4.97 9.48
N ILE A 87 -10.02 -6.13 10.03
CA ILE A 87 -10.85 -7.13 9.31
C ILE A 87 -12.21 -6.54 8.91
N PRO A 88 -12.98 -5.88 9.80
CA PRO A 88 -14.24 -5.25 9.40
C PRO A 88 -14.10 -4.22 8.27
N MET A 89 -13.04 -3.44 8.27
CA MET A 89 -12.78 -2.44 7.23
C MET A 89 -12.40 -3.08 5.89
N ILE A 90 -11.54 -4.11 5.87
CA ILE A 90 -11.23 -4.87 4.64
C ILE A 90 -12.52 -5.46 4.05
N ILE A 91 -13.37 -6.08 4.89
CA ILE A 91 -14.67 -6.61 4.45
C ILE A 91 -15.50 -5.50 3.81
N ALA A 92 -15.56 -4.32 4.43
CA ALA A 92 -16.31 -3.18 3.95
C ALA A 92 -15.81 -2.72 2.56
N GLU A 93 -14.53 -2.45 2.42
CA GLU A 93 -13.95 -1.93 1.18
C GLU A 93 -14.01 -2.95 0.03
N VAL A 94 -13.67 -4.22 0.30
CA VAL A 94 -13.80 -5.30 -0.70
C VAL A 94 -15.26 -5.46 -1.15
N THR A 95 -16.22 -5.30 -0.22
CA THR A 95 -17.65 -5.39 -0.54
C THR A 95 -18.09 -4.24 -1.44
N ILE A 96 -17.67 -3.00 -1.17
CA ILE A 96 -17.93 -1.84 -2.05
C ILE A 96 -17.38 -2.11 -3.45
N GLY A 97 -16.12 -2.57 -3.53
CA GLY A 97 -15.47 -2.87 -4.80
C GLY A 97 -16.21 -3.95 -5.59
N ARG A 98 -16.51 -5.09 -4.96
CA ARG A 98 -17.19 -6.22 -5.63
C ARG A 98 -18.60 -5.87 -6.07
N ALA A 99 -19.35 -5.16 -5.24
CA ALA A 99 -20.72 -4.76 -5.57
C ALA A 99 -20.76 -3.69 -6.68
N GLY A 100 -19.80 -2.73 -6.67
CA GLY A 100 -19.71 -1.69 -7.70
C GLY A 100 -19.10 -2.18 -9.01
N GLY A 101 -18.21 -3.17 -8.96
CA GLY A 101 -17.61 -3.83 -10.14
C GLY A 101 -16.71 -2.93 -10.99
N LYS A 102 -16.19 -1.83 -10.43
CA LYS A 102 -15.34 -0.84 -11.10
C LYS A 102 -14.21 -0.39 -10.16
N ASP A 103 -13.33 0.50 -10.64
CA ASP A 103 -12.38 1.22 -9.79
C ASP A 103 -13.08 1.89 -8.58
N ALA A 104 -12.30 2.46 -7.64
CA ALA A 104 -12.85 3.04 -6.42
C ALA A 104 -13.92 4.12 -6.71
N PHE A 105 -13.64 5.05 -7.64
CA PHE A 105 -14.61 6.09 -8.04
C PHE A 105 -15.87 5.48 -8.64
N GLY A 106 -15.69 4.60 -9.61
CA GLY A 106 -16.78 3.95 -10.32
C GLY A 106 -17.65 3.09 -9.41
N SER A 107 -17.07 2.41 -8.43
CA SER A 107 -17.80 1.56 -7.47
C SER A 107 -18.69 2.37 -6.54
N TYR A 108 -18.19 3.44 -5.92
CA TYR A 108 -19.03 4.34 -5.13
C TYR A 108 -20.16 4.95 -5.97
N LYS A 109 -19.82 5.45 -7.17
CA LYS A 109 -20.79 6.09 -8.08
C LYS A 109 -21.85 5.10 -8.59
N ALA A 110 -21.51 3.83 -8.79
CA ALA A 110 -22.46 2.80 -9.22
C ALA A 110 -23.47 2.48 -8.11
N LEU A 111 -23.02 2.43 -6.86
CA LEU A 111 -23.87 2.15 -5.71
C LEU A 111 -24.68 3.39 -5.26
N ASN A 112 -24.10 4.58 -5.38
CA ASN A 112 -24.80 5.86 -5.16
C ASN A 112 -24.11 6.99 -5.93
N LYS A 113 -24.84 7.60 -6.89
CA LYS A 113 -24.30 8.63 -7.79
C LYS A 113 -23.67 9.84 -7.05
N LYS A 114 -24.16 10.20 -5.86
CA LYS A 114 -23.67 11.35 -5.08
C LYS A 114 -22.35 11.06 -4.35
N TRP A 115 -21.96 9.79 -4.20
CA TRP A 115 -20.82 9.37 -3.39
C TRP A 115 -19.54 9.07 -4.20
N GLY A 116 -19.53 9.33 -5.49
CA GLY A 116 -18.33 9.18 -6.31
C GLY A 116 -17.12 9.97 -5.79
N GLY A 117 -17.36 11.13 -5.15
CA GLY A 117 -16.29 11.95 -4.56
C GLY A 117 -15.41 11.22 -3.54
N VAL A 118 -15.95 10.26 -2.79
CA VAL A 118 -15.18 9.43 -1.86
C VAL A 118 -14.16 8.56 -2.63
N GLY A 119 -14.58 8.01 -3.76
CA GLY A 119 -13.65 7.27 -4.63
C GLY A 119 -12.57 8.16 -5.26
N VAL A 120 -12.89 9.43 -5.56
CA VAL A 120 -11.88 10.40 -6.02
C VAL A 120 -10.85 10.66 -4.92
N LEU A 121 -11.28 10.81 -3.66
CA LEU A 121 -10.37 10.96 -2.52
C LEU A 121 -9.39 9.77 -2.46
N ALA A 122 -9.89 8.54 -2.60
CA ALA A 122 -9.05 7.34 -2.60
C ALA A 122 -8.02 7.34 -3.76
N VAL A 123 -8.41 7.81 -4.96
CA VAL A 123 -7.50 7.96 -6.10
C VAL A 123 -6.42 9.00 -5.82
N ILE A 124 -6.79 10.16 -5.24
CA ILE A 124 -5.84 11.23 -4.85
C ILE A 124 -4.88 10.71 -3.77
N THR A 125 -5.41 10.00 -2.77
CA THR A 125 -4.61 9.36 -1.71
C THR A 125 -3.55 8.42 -2.29
N SER A 126 -3.94 7.55 -3.23
CA SER A 126 -3.01 6.63 -3.90
C SER A 126 -2.01 7.36 -4.80
N PHE A 127 -2.42 8.45 -5.45
CA PHE A 127 -1.56 9.27 -6.30
C PHE A 127 -0.45 9.95 -5.48
N ILE A 128 -0.82 10.64 -4.40
CA ILE A 128 0.13 11.29 -3.49
C ILE A 128 0.96 10.22 -2.76
N GLY A 129 0.31 9.15 -2.29
CA GLY A 129 0.97 8.04 -1.59
C GLY A 129 2.11 7.44 -2.40
N LEU A 130 1.87 7.12 -3.67
CA LEU A 130 2.91 6.56 -4.53
C LEU A 130 4.06 7.54 -4.77
N SER A 131 3.82 8.86 -4.82
CA SER A 131 4.85 9.84 -5.12
C SER A 131 6.00 9.84 -4.09
N TYR A 132 5.69 9.82 -2.80
CA TYR A 132 6.72 9.77 -1.75
C TYR A 132 7.17 8.33 -1.42
N TYR A 133 6.26 7.36 -1.51
CA TYR A 133 6.58 5.96 -1.24
C TYR A 133 7.61 5.39 -2.21
N ALA A 134 7.56 5.80 -3.47
CA ALA A 134 8.52 5.38 -4.48
C ALA A 134 9.92 5.99 -4.26
N VAL A 135 10.05 7.10 -3.52
CA VAL A 135 11.36 7.62 -3.07
C VAL A 135 12.03 6.59 -2.16
N LEU A 136 11.30 6.10 -1.15
CA LEU A 136 11.80 5.04 -0.27
C LEU A 136 12.14 3.77 -1.05
N GLY A 137 11.32 3.40 -2.03
CA GLY A 137 11.59 2.27 -2.92
C GLY A 137 12.90 2.45 -3.71
N GLY A 138 13.19 3.66 -4.17
CA GLY A 138 14.46 4.00 -4.81
C GLY A 138 15.65 3.85 -3.86
N TRP A 139 15.51 4.31 -2.61
CA TRP A 139 16.53 4.13 -1.57
C TRP A 139 16.82 2.65 -1.33
N VAL A 140 15.79 1.81 -1.26
CA VAL A 140 15.96 0.36 -1.09
C VAL A 140 16.80 -0.24 -2.21
N ILE A 141 16.58 0.14 -3.47
CA ILE A 141 17.40 -0.32 -4.60
C ILE A 141 18.87 0.11 -4.42
N ARG A 142 19.10 1.36 -4.03
CA ARG A 142 20.47 1.86 -3.76
C ARG A 142 21.15 1.07 -2.64
N TYR A 143 20.40 0.74 -1.59
CA TYR A 143 20.90 -0.01 -0.44
C TYR A 143 21.22 -1.48 -0.75
N ILE A 144 20.54 -2.11 -1.71
CA ILE A 144 20.94 -3.44 -2.20
C ILE A 144 22.38 -3.39 -2.75
N PHE A 145 22.68 -2.42 -3.62
CA PHE A 145 24.04 -2.26 -4.16
C PHE A 145 25.04 -1.86 -3.08
N ALA A 146 24.65 -1.02 -2.14
CA ALA A 146 25.51 -0.62 -1.03
C ALA A 146 25.82 -1.77 -0.07
N ALA A 147 24.85 -2.67 0.18
CA ALA A 147 25.08 -3.86 0.99
C ALA A 147 26.06 -4.85 0.32
N ILE A 148 25.97 -5.04 -1.00
CA ILE A 148 26.92 -5.88 -1.74
C ILE A 148 28.35 -5.37 -1.59
N THR A 149 28.55 -4.06 -1.65
CA THR A 149 29.89 -3.43 -1.55
C THR A 149 30.36 -3.17 -0.13
N GLY A 150 29.48 -3.34 0.88
CA GLY A 150 29.76 -2.97 2.28
C GLY A 150 29.61 -1.47 2.58
N ALA A 151 29.27 -0.65 1.58
CA ALA A 151 29.16 0.80 1.77
C ALA A 151 28.04 1.20 2.74
N SER A 152 26.95 0.40 2.82
CA SER A 152 25.82 0.66 3.73
C SER A 152 26.18 0.45 5.22
N GLU A 153 27.26 -0.28 5.53
CA GLU A 153 27.72 -0.52 6.90
C GLU A 153 28.07 0.77 7.65
N LYS A 154 28.36 1.86 6.90
CA LYS A 154 28.58 3.19 7.46
C LYS A 154 27.30 3.91 7.94
N GLY A 155 26.15 3.26 7.85
CA GLY A 155 24.88 3.73 8.41
C GLY A 155 24.55 5.18 8.06
N THR A 156 24.62 6.06 9.07
CA THR A 156 24.25 7.48 8.93
C THR A 156 25.11 8.23 7.90
N GLU A 157 26.43 7.99 7.87
CA GLU A 157 27.35 8.66 6.91
C GLU A 157 26.95 8.32 5.46
N PHE A 158 26.69 7.04 5.20
CA PHE A 158 26.25 6.60 3.86
C PHE A 158 24.90 7.21 3.48
N PHE A 159 23.94 7.21 4.42
CA PHE A 159 22.61 7.79 4.20
C PHE A 159 22.70 9.27 3.85
N GLN A 160 23.43 10.05 4.63
CA GLN A 160 23.61 11.48 4.38
C GLN A 160 24.31 11.77 3.05
N ALA A 161 25.38 11.04 2.73
CA ALA A 161 26.10 11.18 1.47
C ALA A 161 25.21 10.84 0.26
N PHE A 162 24.36 9.81 0.38
CA PHE A 162 23.42 9.41 -0.66
C PHE A 162 22.30 10.44 -0.85
N THR A 163 21.67 10.89 0.25
CA THR A 163 20.57 11.86 0.19
C THR A 163 21.02 13.28 -0.18
N ALA A 164 22.26 13.63 0.07
CA ALA A 164 22.85 14.88 -0.42
C ALA A 164 23.06 14.91 -1.96
N ASN A 165 23.07 13.74 -2.61
CA ASN A 165 23.26 13.65 -4.07
C ASN A 165 21.92 13.55 -4.81
N PRO A 166 21.38 14.64 -5.39
CA PRO A 166 20.07 14.65 -6.02
C PRO A 166 20.00 13.75 -7.26
N GLY A 167 21.08 13.68 -8.04
CA GLY A 167 21.13 12.81 -9.23
C GLY A 167 20.99 11.33 -8.88
N SER A 168 21.70 10.90 -7.85
CA SER A 168 21.59 9.52 -7.34
C SER A 168 20.18 9.20 -6.84
N GLN A 169 19.59 10.09 -6.02
CA GLN A 169 18.23 9.90 -5.53
C GLN A 169 17.21 9.76 -6.66
N ILE A 170 17.25 10.68 -7.65
CA ILE A 170 16.32 10.69 -8.77
C ILE A 170 16.48 9.44 -9.64
N ILE A 171 17.71 9.01 -9.94
CA ILE A 171 17.96 7.81 -10.76
C ILE A 171 17.32 6.58 -10.12
N TYR A 172 17.57 6.31 -8.83
CA TYR A 172 17.02 5.14 -8.16
C TYR A 172 15.50 5.24 -7.98
N TYR A 173 14.97 6.43 -7.74
CA TYR A 173 13.54 6.69 -7.74
C TYR A 173 12.89 6.33 -9.09
N LEU A 174 13.49 6.78 -10.20
CA LEU A 174 13.02 6.45 -11.55
C LEU A 174 13.08 4.96 -11.84
N VAL A 175 14.17 4.27 -11.44
CA VAL A 175 14.30 2.82 -11.61
C VAL A 175 13.17 2.09 -10.89
N PHE A 176 12.85 2.48 -9.65
CA PHE A 176 11.75 1.89 -8.90
C PHE A 176 10.39 2.14 -9.56
N MET A 177 10.14 3.36 -10.04
CA MET A 177 8.92 3.70 -10.78
C MET A 177 8.79 2.88 -12.07
N VAL A 178 9.87 2.72 -12.83
CA VAL A 178 9.87 1.89 -14.05
C VAL A 178 9.51 0.44 -13.74
N ILE A 179 10.07 -0.16 -12.69
CA ILE A 179 9.71 -1.52 -12.25
C ILE A 179 8.21 -1.61 -11.97
N THR A 180 7.66 -0.67 -11.23
CA THR A 180 6.23 -0.62 -10.88
C THR A 180 5.36 -0.50 -12.14
N VAL A 181 5.70 0.40 -13.06
CA VAL A 181 4.96 0.62 -14.32
C VAL A 181 4.98 -0.63 -15.20
N LEU A 182 6.15 -1.27 -15.37
CA LEU A 182 6.28 -2.48 -16.20
C LEU A 182 5.39 -3.63 -15.72
N ILE A 183 5.18 -3.73 -14.40
CA ILE A 183 4.28 -4.75 -13.83
C ILE A 183 2.83 -4.37 -14.09
N VAL A 184 2.45 -3.12 -13.79
CA VAL A 184 1.06 -2.67 -13.90
C VAL A 184 0.57 -2.67 -15.35
N VAL A 185 1.40 -2.26 -16.31
CA VAL A 185 1.05 -2.28 -17.75
C VAL A 185 0.67 -3.69 -18.23
N ARG A 186 1.29 -4.75 -17.68
CA ARG A 186 0.98 -6.14 -18.04
C ARG A 186 -0.41 -6.60 -17.60
N GLY A 187 -1.14 -5.78 -16.83
CA GLY A 187 -2.50 -6.06 -16.37
C GLY A 187 -2.59 -6.84 -15.07
N VAL A 188 -3.84 -7.14 -14.67
CA VAL A 188 -4.13 -7.72 -13.35
C VAL A 188 -3.55 -9.12 -13.21
N GLN A 189 -3.86 -10.04 -14.13
CA GLN A 189 -3.42 -11.44 -14.01
C GLN A 189 -1.94 -11.63 -14.33
N LYS A 190 -1.49 -11.15 -15.51
CA LYS A 190 -0.13 -11.39 -16.01
C LYS A 190 0.92 -10.48 -15.36
N GLY A 191 0.50 -9.33 -14.85
CA GLY A 191 1.37 -8.38 -14.16
C GLY A 191 1.25 -8.53 -12.65
N ILE A 192 0.19 -7.99 -12.06
CA ILE A 192 0.01 -7.84 -10.61
C ILE A 192 -0.02 -9.21 -9.91
N GLU A 193 -0.95 -10.08 -10.31
CA GLU A 193 -1.14 -11.39 -9.68
C GLU A 193 0.12 -12.28 -9.80
N SER A 194 0.70 -12.35 -11.01
CA SER A 194 1.88 -13.19 -11.24
C SER A 194 3.09 -12.70 -10.44
N SER A 195 3.28 -11.38 -10.35
CA SER A 195 4.37 -10.80 -9.56
C SER A 195 4.18 -11.05 -8.06
N CYS A 196 2.98 -10.81 -7.53
CA CYS A 196 2.69 -11.04 -6.10
C CYS A 196 2.78 -12.51 -5.71
N LYS A 197 2.39 -13.44 -6.58
CA LYS A 197 2.55 -14.89 -6.33
C LYS A 197 4.01 -15.33 -6.16
N VAL A 198 4.95 -14.61 -6.75
CA VAL A 198 6.38 -14.89 -6.61
C VAL A 198 6.98 -14.08 -5.45
N MET A 199 6.71 -12.78 -5.41
CA MET A 199 7.31 -11.88 -4.43
C MET A 199 6.89 -12.21 -3.00
N MET A 200 5.62 -12.54 -2.75
CA MET A 200 5.14 -12.78 -1.38
C MET A 200 5.76 -14.01 -0.71
N PRO A 201 5.80 -15.21 -1.33
CA PRO A 201 6.50 -16.34 -0.73
C PRO A 201 8.00 -16.08 -0.54
N LEU A 202 8.64 -15.44 -1.52
CA LEU A 202 10.07 -15.15 -1.45
C LEU A 202 10.39 -14.14 -0.34
N LEU A 203 9.54 -13.13 -0.13
CA LEU A 203 9.61 -12.20 0.99
C LEU A 203 9.59 -12.96 2.32
N VAL A 204 8.62 -13.88 2.52
CA VAL A 204 8.53 -14.67 3.75
C VAL A 204 9.78 -15.52 3.96
N VAL A 205 10.30 -16.17 2.91
CA VAL A 205 11.54 -16.97 3.00
C VAL A 205 12.72 -16.07 3.42
N CYS A 206 12.90 -14.92 2.76
CA CYS A 206 13.95 -13.97 3.14
C CYS A 206 13.83 -13.51 4.60
N MET A 207 12.59 -13.23 5.05
CA MET A 207 12.35 -12.83 6.44
C MET A 207 12.72 -13.94 7.44
N LEU A 208 12.34 -15.19 7.16
CA LEU A 208 12.68 -16.32 8.03
C LEU A 208 14.19 -16.50 8.16
N VAL A 209 14.94 -16.30 7.08
CA VAL A 209 16.41 -16.32 7.13
C VAL A 209 16.95 -15.23 8.07
N ILE A 210 16.42 -14.01 7.99
CA ILE A 210 16.81 -12.91 8.87
C ILE A 210 16.41 -13.20 10.33
N VAL A 211 15.21 -13.73 10.59
CA VAL A 211 14.74 -14.11 11.95
C VAL A 211 15.67 -15.11 12.58
N VAL A 212 16.01 -16.20 11.88
CA VAL A 212 16.93 -17.22 12.40
C VAL A 212 18.26 -16.56 12.81
N ARG A 213 18.79 -15.71 11.96
CA ARG A 213 20.05 -15.01 12.27
C ARG A 213 19.91 -14.05 13.43
N SER A 214 18.88 -13.21 13.45
CA SER A 214 18.62 -12.22 14.50
C SER A 214 18.45 -12.88 15.87
N CYS A 215 17.64 -13.92 15.95
CA CYS A 215 17.37 -14.63 17.20
C CYS A 215 18.56 -15.48 17.73
N THR A 216 19.55 -15.78 16.89
CA THR A 216 20.75 -16.53 17.28
C THR A 216 21.92 -15.62 17.67
N LEU A 217 21.77 -14.30 17.65
CA LEU A 217 22.79 -13.36 18.09
C LEU A 217 23.00 -13.42 19.62
N PRO A 218 24.22 -13.28 20.11
CA PRO A 218 24.47 -13.04 21.52
C PRO A 218 23.74 -11.77 21.98
N GLY A 219 22.95 -11.87 23.05
CA GLY A 219 22.12 -10.73 23.53
C GLY A 219 20.72 -10.61 22.93
N ALA A 220 20.38 -11.39 21.92
CA ALA A 220 19.05 -11.36 21.27
C ALA A 220 17.88 -11.64 22.21
N ALA A 221 18.12 -12.38 23.31
CA ALA A 221 17.09 -12.77 24.28
C ALA A 221 16.35 -11.55 24.88
N ALA A 222 17.06 -10.46 25.15
CA ALA A 222 16.45 -9.22 25.67
C ALA A 222 15.43 -8.62 24.68
N GLY A 223 15.74 -8.61 23.38
CA GLY A 223 14.81 -8.13 22.34
C GLY A 223 13.61 -9.06 22.15
N ILE A 224 13.81 -10.39 22.26
CA ILE A 224 12.72 -11.37 22.22
C ILE A 224 11.80 -11.20 23.42
N GLU A 225 12.37 -11.05 24.64
CA GLU A 225 11.59 -10.80 25.86
C GLU A 225 10.81 -9.50 25.76
N PHE A 226 11.42 -8.42 25.31
CA PHE A 226 10.77 -7.12 25.09
C PHE A 226 9.59 -7.22 24.11
N PHE A 227 9.76 -7.98 23.04
CA PHE A 227 8.72 -8.15 22.01
C PHE A 227 7.54 -9.01 22.46
N LEU A 228 7.79 -10.04 23.29
CA LEU A 228 6.78 -11.02 23.69
C LEU A 228 6.15 -10.75 25.04
N LYS A 229 6.91 -10.16 25.99
CA LYS A 229 6.45 -9.95 27.35
C LYS A 229 5.66 -8.65 27.45
N PRO A 230 4.35 -8.70 27.73
CA PRO A 230 3.56 -7.49 27.82
C PRO A 230 3.85 -6.75 29.13
N ASP A 231 4.26 -5.49 29.01
CA ASP A 231 4.37 -4.56 30.14
C ASP A 231 3.26 -3.50 30.02
N PHE A 232 2.13 -3.78 30.67
CA PHE A 232 0.96 -2.90 30.63
C PHE A 232 1.18 -1.55 31.36
N SER A 233 2.23 -1.43 32.18
CA SER A 233 2.56 -0.17 32.87
C SER A 233 3.02 0.92 31.89
N LYS A 234 3.50 0.52 30.72
CA LYS A 234 3.97 1.39 29.62
C LYS A 234 2.87 1.74 28.61
N LEU A 235 1.69 1.13 28.72
CA LEU A 235 0.57 1.44 27.83
C LEU A 235 0.00 2.80 28.14
N THR A 236 0.05 3.69 27.15
CA THR A 236 -0.57 5.01 27.17
C THR A 236 -1.78 5.06 26.25
N PRO A 237 -2.71 6.02 26.41
CA PRO A 237 -3.73 6.27 25.40
C PRO A 237 -3.16 6.50 24.00
N GLY A 238 -1.96 7.13 23.92
CA GLY A 238 -1.23 7.32 22.66
C GLY A 238 -0.83 6.01 21.98
N ALA A 239 -0.46 5.00 22.76
CA ALA A 239 -0.12 3.67 22.21
C ALA A 239 -1.33 3.03 21.48
N PHE A 240 -2.55 3.24 22.01
CA PHE A 240 -3.78 2.76 21.38
C PHE A 240 -4.04 3.46 20.02
N LEU A 241 -3.83 4.77 19.99
CA LEU A 241 -3.95 5.58 18.77
C LEU A 241 -2.91 5.21 17.73
N SER A 242 -1.66 4.99 18.18
CA SER A 242 -0.57 4.50 17.32
C SER A 242 -0.88 3.13 16.71
N ALA A 243 -1.45 2.20 17.51
CA ALA A 243 -1.86 0.89 17.02
C ALA A 243 -2.99 0.98 15.98
N LEU A 244 -4.00 1.82 16.21
CA LEU A 244 -5.07 2.08 15.23
C LEU A 244 -4.50 2.70 13.95
N GLY A 245 -3.64 3.70 14.06
CA GLY A 245 -2.95 4.31 12.93
C GLY A 245 -2.14 3.28 12.13
N GLN A 246 -1.43 2.39 12.84
CA GLN A 246 -0.68 1.30 12.21
C GLN A 246 -1.59 0.32 11.46
N VAL A 247 -2.75 -0.03 11.99
CA VAL A 247 -3.74 -0.89 11.31
C VAL A 247 -4.20 -0.26 9.98
N PHE A 248 -4.52 1.03 9.97
CA PHE A 248 -4.93 1.75 8.76
C PHE A 248 -3.82 1.77 7.71
N PHE A 249 -2.63 2.10 8.15
CA PHE A 249 -1.47 2.18 7.27
C PHE A 249 -1.08 0.81 6.71
N SER A 250 -0.94 -0.19 7.58
CA SER A 250 -0.50 -1.55 7.21
C SER A 250 -1.46 -2.21 6.24
N LEU A 251 -2.77 -2.17 6.52
CA LEU A 251 -3.79 -2.79 5.67
C LEU A 251 -4.19 -1.93 4.45
N SER A 252 -3.51 -0.81 4.21
CA SER A 252 -3.79 0.11 3.09
C SER A 252 -5.26 0.57 3.04
N LEU A 253 -5.92 0.73 4.20
CA LEU A 253 -7.32 1.15 4.30
C LEU A 253 -7.48 2.62 3.90
N GLY A 254 -8.53 2.95 3.17
CA GLY A 254 -8.76 4.32 2.67
C GLY A 254 -8.02 4.66 1.37
N THR A 255 -7.04 3.86 0.93
CA THR A 255 -6.30 4.08 -0.32
C THR A 255 -7.10 3.77 -1.58
N GLY A 256 -8.19 3.00 -1.46
CA GLY A 256 -8.95 2.46 -2.59
C GLY A 256 -8.35 1.21 -3.23
N ALA A 257 -7.21 0.71 -2.73
CA ALA A 257 -6.59 -0.51 -3.24
C ALA A 257 -7.48 -1.73 -3.02
N THR A 258 -7.96 -1.94 -1.81
CA THR A 258 -8.90 -3.03 -1.44
C THR A 258 -10.23 -2.92 -2.18
N ILE A 259 -10.74 -1.71 -2.44
CA ILE A 259 -11.94 -1.47 -3.27
C ILE A 259 -11.66 -1.87 -4.71
N THR A 260 -10.57 -1.38 -5.31
CA THR A 260 -10.20 -1.66 -6.69
C THR A 260 -9.93 -3.16 -6.91
N TYR A 261 -9.20 -3.79 -6.01
CA TYR A 261 -8.94 -5.23 -6.05
C TYR A 261 -10.21 -6.06 -5.79
N GLY A 262 -11.08 -5.57 -4.90
CA GLY A 262 -12.41 -6.15 -4.64
C GLY A 262 -13.30 -6.14 -5.87
N ALA A 263 -13.20 -5.12 -6.73
CA ALA A 263 -13.95 -5.05 -7.97
C ALA A 263 -13.61 -6.17 -8.98
N TYR A 264 -12.40 -6.72 -8.88
CA TYR A 264 -11.96 -7.86 -9.69
C TYR A 264 -12.30 -9.22 -9.08
N LEU A 265 -12.95 -9.22 -7.90
CA LEU A 265 -13.30 -10.44 -7.16
C LEU A 265 -14.57 -11.09 -7.73
N GLY A 266 -14.46 -12.37 -8.09
CA GLY A 266 -15.62 -13.12 -8.61
C GLY A 266 -16.66 -13.41 -7.52
N LYS A 267 -17.94 -13.55 -7.92
CA LYS A 267 -19.05 -13.86 -7.00
C LYS A 267 -18.87 -15.20 -6.23
N ASN A 268 -18.15 -16.14 -6.79
CA ASN A 268 -17.88 -17.42 -6.13
C ASN A 268 -16.88 -17.35 -4.96
N GLN A 269 -16.23 -16.20 -4.76
CA GLN A 269 -15.20 -16.02 -3.73
C GLN A 269 -15.82 -15.46 -2.45
N LYS A 270 -15.35 -15.96 -1.30
CA LYS A 270 -15.89 -15.62 0.02
C LYS A 270 -15.15 -14.39 0.58
N ILE A 271 -15.81 -13.22 0.61
CA ILE A 271 -15.23 -11.96 1.08
C ILE A 271 -14.64 -12.09 2.49
N VAL A 272 -15.42 -12.64 3.44
CA VAL A 272 -15.00 -12.73 4.85
C VAL A 272 -13.74 -13.59 4.99
N LYS A 273 -13.68 -14.74 4.29
CA LYS A 273 -12.48 -15.60 4.31
C LYS A 273 -11.27 -14.90 3.70
N SER A 274 -11.47 -14.19 2.59
CA SER A 274 -10.40 -13.44 1.92
C SER A 274 -9.88 -12.30 2.80
N ALA A 275 -10.78 -11.53 3.41
CA ALA A 275 -10.41 -10.44 4.34
C ALA A 275 -9.63 -10.95 5.55
N GLY A 276 -10.09 -12.05 6.16
CA GLY A 276 -9.36 -12.71 7.25
C GLY A 276 -7.98 -13.21 6.82
N SER A 277 -7.85 -13.77 5.60
CA SER A 277 -6.55 -14.21 5.07
C SER A 277 -5.61 -13.02 4.82
N ILE A 278 -6.10 -11.89 4.26
CA ILE A 278 -5.30 -10.69 4.03
C ILE A 278 -4.77 -10.16 5.37
N ALA A 279 -5.65 -9.96 6.35
CA ALA A 279 -5.26 -9.50 7.68
C ALA A 279 -4.29 -10.47 8.37
N PHE A 280 -4.50 -11.77 8.24
CA PHE A 280 -3.60 -12.79 8.79
C PHE A 280 -2.20 -12.71 8.18
N PHE A 281 -2.07 -12.64 6.85
CA PHE A 281 -0.77 -12.54 6.19
C PHE A 281 -0.06 -11.23 6.51
N ASP A 282 -0.76 -10.10 6.55
CA ASP A 282 -0.22 -8.81 6.95
C ASP A 282 0.31 -8.84 8.39
N THR A 283 -0.52 -9.32 9.32
CA THR A 283 -0.13 -9.46 10.73
C THR A 283 1.03 -10.43 10.92
N LEU A 284 0.99 -11.57 10.22
CA LEU A 284 2.08 -12.56 10.27
C LEU A 284 3.41 -11.93 9.85
N VAL A 285 3.43 -11.18 8.76
CA VAL A 285 4.64 -10.49 8.29
C VAL A 285 5.10 -9.43 9.30
N ALA A 286 4.19 -8.64 9.88
CA ALA A 286 4.53 -7.68 10.93
C ALA A 286 5.16 -8.37 12.16
N MET A 287 4.58 -9.49 12.61
CA MET A 287 5.13 -10.28 13.73
C MET A 287 6.52 -10.85 13.41
N ILE A 288 6.69 -11.43 12.22
CA ILE A 288 8.00 -11.95 11.79
C ILE A 288 9.02 -10.80 11.68
N ALA A 289 8.60 -9.60 11.21
CA ALA A 289 9.47 -8.42 11.17
C ALA A 289 9.92 -7.97 12.57
N GLY A 290 9.04 -8.03 13.57
CA GLY A 290 9.41 -7.81 14.97
C GLY A 290 10.52 -8.74 15.43
N PHE A 291 10.41 -10.04 15.15
CA PHE A 291 11.47 -11.03 15.43
C PHE A 291 12.73 -10.86 14.57
N ALA A 292 12.59 -10.32 13.36
CA ALA A 292 13.75 -10.07 12.52
C ALA A 292 14.58 -8.88 12.98
N ILE A 293 13.95 -7.87 13.57
CA ILE A 293 14.56 -6.56 13.80
C ILE A 293 14.90 -6.36 15.28
N LEU A 294 13.94 -6.51 16.20
CA LEU A 294 14.14 -6.17 17.60
C LEU A 294 15.25 -6.97 18.27
N PRO A 295 15.37 -8.32 18.11
CA PRO A 295 16.46 -9.06 18.74
C PRO A 295 17.84 -8.60 18.25
N ALA A 296 17.98 -8.24 16.96
CA ALA A 296 19.23 -7.73 16.43
C ALA A 296 19.55 -6.32 16.96
N VAL A 297 18.58 -5.42 17.02
CA VAL A 297 18.73 -4.07 17.57
C VAL A 297 19.19 -4.12 19.01
N PHE A 298 18.55 -4.95 19.85
CA PHE A 298 18.93 -5.14 21.26
C PHE A 298 20.30 -5.82 21.44
N ALA A 299 20.62 -6.80 20.58
CA ALA A 299 21.90 -7.52 20.65
C ALA A 299 23.11 -6.60 20.46
N PHE A 300 22.96 -5.54 19.67
CA PHE A 300 24.00 -4.55 19.41
C PHE A 300 23.84 -3.25 20.22
N GLY A 301 22.86 -3.19 21.12
CA GLY A 301 22.65 -2.05 22.02
C GLY A 301 22.14 -0.77 21.35
N PHE A 302 21.49 -0.91 20.19
CA PHE A 302 20.85 0.22 19.51
C PHE A 302 19.45 0.49 20.06
N ASP A 303 18.98 1.73 19.88
CA ASP A 303 17.67 2.16 20.32
C ASP A 303 16.59 1.76 19.26
N PRO A 304 15.57 0.98 19.66
CA PRO A 304 14.47 0.63 18.77
C PRO A 304 13.54 1.81 18.39
N GLU A 305 13.65 2.96 19.10
CA GLU A 305 12.80 4.15 18.91
C GLU A 305 13.27 5.06 17.74
N SER A 306 14.29 4.66 16.99
CA SER A 306 14.97 5.54 16.01
C SER A 306 14.18 5.94 14.76
N GLY A 307 12.87 5.67 14.66
CA GLY A 307 12.02 6.10 13.54
C GLY A 307 12.40 5.51 12.17
N PRO A 308 12.15 6.22 11.05
CA PRO A 308 12.52 5.76 9.70
C PRO A 308 14.03 5.52 9.54
N SER A 309 14.85 6.15 10.37
CA SER A 309 16.30 5.93 10.41
C SER A 309 16.67 4.50 10.79
N LEU A 310 15.79 3.79 11.50
CA LEU A 310 15.98 2.38 11.87
C LEU A 310 16.31 1.51 10.64
N MET A 311 15.56 1.65 9.56
CA MET A 311 15.74 0.83 8.36
C MET A 311 16.97 1.21 7.52
N PHE A 312 17.29 2.49 7.42
CA PHE A 312 18.33 2.96 6.51
C PHE A 312 19.65 3.37 7.19
N GLN A 313 19.65 3.51 8.51
CA GLN A 313 20.84 3.89 9.27
C GLN A 313 21.21 2.82 10.29
N THR A 314 20.29 2.46 11.19
CA THR A 314 20.58 1.51 12.29
C THR A 314 20.80 0.08 11.79
N LEU A 315 19.86 -0.48 11.00
CA LEU A 315 19.98 -1.86 10.53
C LEU A 315 21.19 -2.11 9.62
N PRO A 316 21.58 -1.22 8.70
CA PRO A 316 22.82 -1.37 7.96
C PRO A 316 24.07 -1.42 8.86
N THR A 317 24.12 -0.60 9.92
CA THR A 317 25.19 -0.64 10.91
C THR A 317 25.21 -1.98 11.67
N VAL A 318 24.02 -2.45 12.12
CA VAL A 318 23.86 -3.76 12.76
C VAL A 318 24.37 -4.89 11.85
N PHE A 319 24.03 -4.85 10.56
CA PHE A 319 24.57 -5.82 9.60
C PHE A 319 26.09 -5.70 9.43
N GLY A 320 26.66 -4.50 9.51
CA GLY A 320 28.11 -4.29 9.42
C GLY A 320 28.88 -4.96 10.56
N GLU A 321 28.34 -4.95 11.76
CA GLU A 321 28.94 -5.57 12.95
C GLU A 321 28.70 -7.10 13.04
N MET A 322 27.78 -7.62 12.22
CA MET A 322 27.36 -9.02 12.26
C MET A 322 28.26 -9.91 11.38
N PRO A 323 28.75 -11.08 11.83
CA PRO A 323 29.44 -12.03 10.95
C PRO A 323 28.58 -12.44 9.75
N GLY A 324 29.10 -12.19 8.53
CA GLY A 324 28.37 -12.41 7.28
C GLY A 324 27.28 -11.39 6.99
N GLY A 325 27.26 -10.27 7.70
CA GLY A 325 26.18 -9.28 7.67
C GLY A 325 25.87 -8.68 6.30
N ARG A 326 26.85 -8.60 5.38
CA ARG A 326 26.60 -8.17 3.99
C ARG A 326 25.55 -9.03 3.28
N ILE A 327 25.62 -10.36 3.48
CA ILE A 327 24.63 -11.28 2.88
C ILE A 327 23.25 -11.01 3.47
N PHE A 328 23.15 -10.87 4.79
CA PHE A 328 21.90 -10.56 5.47
C PHE A 328 21.36 -9.18 5.11
N GLY A 329 22.24 -8.18 4.95
CA GLY A 329 21.88 -6.86 4.44
C GLY A 329 21.28 -6.90 3.02
N VAL A 330 21.89 -7.65 2.10
CA VAL A 330 21.34 -7.85 0.75
C VAL A 330 19.98 -8.55 0.81
N ILE A 331 19.86 -9.65 1.57
CA ILE A 331 18.60 -10.38 1.74
C ILE A 331 17.53 -9.46 2.32
N PHE A 332 17.87 -8.64 3.32
CA PHE A 332 16.95 -7.68 3.93
C PHE A 332 16.46 -6.65 2.93
N PHE A 333 17.35 -5.97 2.20
CA PHE A 333 16.90 -4.96 1.24
C PHE A 333 16.19 -5.54 0.02
N VAL A 334 16.47 -6.78 -0.38
CA VAL A 334 15.70 -7.50 -1.41
C VAL A 334 14.28 -7.79 -0.92
N LEU A 335 14.10 -8.25 0.32
CA LEU A 335 12.75 -8.45 0.86
C LEU A 335 11.98 -7.13 1.00
N VAL A 336 12.65 -6.03 1.41
CA VAL A 336 12.05 -4.70 1.48
C VAL A 336 11.65 -4.21 0.08
N LEU A 337 12.45 -4.52 -0.95
CA LEU A 337 12.10 -4.21 -2.34
C LEU A 337 10.82 -4.92 -2.76
N PHE A 338 10.65 -6.21 -2.44
CA PHE A 338 9.42 -6.94 -2.76
C PHE A 338 8.20 -6.35 -2.06
N ALA A 339 8.31 -6.00 -0.78
CA ALA A 339 7.26 -5.32 -0.04
C ALA A 339 6.93 -3.94 -0.65
N GLY A 340 7.96 -3.17 -0.98
CA GLY A 340 7.81 -1.85 -1.59
C GLY A 340 7.13 -1.91 -2.97
N VAL A 341 7.57 -2.83 -3.83
CA VAL A 341 7.01 -3.00 -5.19
C VAL A 341 5.55 -3.46 -5.12
N SER A 342 5.20 -4.42 -4.27
CA SER A 342 3.83 -4.94 -4.17
C SER A 342 2.82 -3.87 -3.74
N THR A 343 3.18 -3.02 -2.78
CA THR A 343 2.34 -1.87 -2.36
C THR A 343 2.26 -0.80 -3.45
N SER A 344 3.39 -0.47 -4.10
CA SER A 344 3.43 0.52 -5.20
C SER A 344 2.58 0.12 -6.41
N ILE A 345 2.55 -1.17 -6.74
CA ILE A 345 1.67 -1.73 -7.77
C ILE A 345 0.20 -1.46 -7.43
N ALA A 346 -0.19 -1.62 -6.17
CA ALA A 346 -1.56 -1.39 -5.74
C ALA A 346 -1.95 0.09 -5.83
N TYR A 347 -1.10 1.00 -5.37
CA TYR A 347 -1.32 2.44 -5.53
C TYR A 347 -1.46 2.85 -6.99
N LEU A 348 -0.55 2.38 -7.86
CA LEU A 348 -0.61 2.70 -9.28
C LEU A 348 -1.85 2.10 -9.94
N GLU A 349 -2.27 0.89 -9.56
CA GLU A 349 -3.47 0.24 -10.09
C GLU A 349 -4.74 1.03 -9.78
N VAL A 350 -4.88 1.62 -8.57
CA VAL A 350 -6.02 2.48 -8.23
C VAL A 350 -6.12 3.65 -9.20
N VAL A 351 -5.01 4.31 -9.48
CA VAL A 351 -4.96 5.48 -10.39
C VAL A 351 -5.20 5.06 -11.85
N VAL A 352 -4.56 3.97 -12.29
CA VAL A 352 -4.68 3.46 -13.66
C VAL A 352 -6.09 2.97 -13.96
N SER A 353 -6.69 2.19 -13.06
CA SER A 353 -8.05 1.69 -13.24
C SER A 353 -9.09 2.82 -13.28
N PHE A 354 -8.91 3.85 -12.43
CA PHE A 354 -9.72 5.07 -12.49
C PHE A 354 -9.58 5.77 -13.84
N ALA A 355 -8.35 5.95 -14.34
CA ALA A 355 -8.11 6.61 -15.62
C ALA A 355 -8.72 5.84 -16.80
N VAL A 356 -8.54 4.52 -16.84
CA VAL A 356 -9.11 3.65 -17.86
C VAL A 356 -10.64 3.71 -17.84
N ASN A 357 -11.26 3.59 -16.67
CA ASN A 357 -12.72 3.57 -16.56
C ASN A 357 -13.37 4.93 -16.80
N THR A 358 -12.72 6.02 -16.39
CA THR A 358 -13.27 7.38 -16.45
C THR A 358 -12.96 8.05 -17.78
N PHE A 359 -11.70 8.05 -18.22
CA PHE A 359 -11.25 8.74 -19.43
C PHE A 359 -11.23 7.86 -20.67
N LYS A 360 -11.55 6.55 -20.53
CA LYS A 360 -11.59 5.59 -21.64
C LYS A 360 -10.26 5.49 -22.43
N VAL A 361 -9.15 5.73 -21.75
CA VAL A 361 -7.81 5.58 -22.32
C VAL A 361 -7.30 4.16 -22.16
N THR A 362 -6.34 3.75 -23.00
CA THR A 362 -5.71 2.43 -22.87
C THR A 362 -4.91 2.34 -21.57
N ARG A 363 -4.81 1.14 -21.00
CA ARG A 363 -4.08 0.87 -19.76
C ARG A 363 -2.63 1.37 -19.81
N THR A 364 -1.94 1.13 -20.94
CA THR A 364 -0.56 1.57 -21.13
C THR A 364 -0.44 3.10 -21.09
N LYS A 365 -1.32 3.81 -21.82
CA LYS A 365 -1.34 5.29 -21.79
C LYS A 365 -1.62 5.79 -20.37
N ALA A 366 -2.62 5.22 -19.67
CA ALA A 366 -2.94 5.60 -18.30
C ALA A 366 -1.73 5.38 -17.37
N ALA A 367 -1.13 4.19 -17.39
CA ALA A 367 -0.01 3.85 -16.53
C ALA A 367 1.19 4.78 -16.75
N VAL A 368 1.58 5.02 -18.00
CA VAL A 368 2.72 5.88 -18.33
C VAL A 368 2.42 7.34 -17.96
N THR A 369 1.28 7.90 -18.38
CA THR A 369 0.95 9.31 -18.13
C THR A 369 0.85 9.61 -16.64
N PHE A 370 0.11 8.79 -15.89
CA PHE A 370 -0.04 9.04 -14.45
C PHE A 370 1.24 8.75 -13.67
N SER A 371 2.07 7.79 -14.09
CA SER A 371 3.38 7.59 -13.49
C SER A 371 4.32 8.77 -13.69
N ILE A 372 4.29 9.42 -14.86
CA ILE A 372 5.06 10.66 -15.09
C ILE A 372 4.57 11.76 -14.14
N LEU A 373 3.26 11.97 -14.01
CA LEU A 373 2.69 12.97 -13.10
C LEU A 373 3.04 12.68 -11.63
N ILE A 374 2.94 11.41 -11.21
CA ILE A 374 3.34 10.96 -9.86
C ILE A 374 4.83 11.21 -9.65
N THR A 375 5.66 10.92 -10.65
CA THR A 375 7.11 11.14 -10.59
C THR A 375 7.41 12.63 -10.44
N CYS A 376 6.76 13.50 -11.19
CA CYS A 376 6.93 14.95 -11.07
C CYS A 376 6.59 15.44 -9.65
N LEU A 377 5.54 14.88 -9.01
CA LEU A 377 5.19 15.19 -7.61
C LEU A 377 6.20 14.60 -6.62
N GLY A 378 6.79 13.45 -6.92
CA GLY A 378 7.74 12.78 -6.03
C GLY A 378 9.16 13.35 -6.09
N ILE A 379 9.56 14.06 -7.16
CA ILE A 379 10.88 14.72 -7.23
C ILE A 379 11.10 15.69 -6.07
N PRO A 380 10.19 16.64 -5.74
CA PRO A 380 10.29 17.44 -4.53
C PRO A 380 10.45 16.64 -3.25
N CYS A 381 9.73 15.51 -3.12
CA CYS A 381 9.86 14.63 -1.96
C CYS A 381 11.26 14.01 -1.87
N ALA A 382 11.85 13.58 -2.99
CA ALA A 382 13.22 13.07 -3.02
C ALA A 382 14.25 14.13 -2.65
N LEU A 383 14.11 15.34 -3.20
CA LEU A 383 15.04 16.45 -2.97
C LEU A 383 14.96 17.03 -1.57
N SER A 384 13.88 16.81 -0.82
CA SER A 384 13.69 17.33 0.53
C SER A 384 14.62 16.73 1.60
N PHE A 385 15.35 15.66 1.28
CA PHE A 385 16.40 15.10 2.14
C PHE A 385 17.81 15.61 1.81
N GLY A 386 17.95 16.45 0.79
CA GLY A 386 19.22 17.00 0.33
C GLY A 386 19.12 18.47 0.06
N ILE A 387 19.20 18.87 -1.22
CA ILE A 387 19.29 20.28 -1.64
C ILE A 387 18.06 21.13 -1.31
N TRP A 388 16.92 20.52 -0.96
CA TRP A 388 15.69 21.21 -0.53
C TRP A 388 15.32 20.94 0.93
N SER A 389 16.26 20.49 1.76
CA SER A 389 16.04 20.22 3.18
C SER A 389 15.53 21.43 3.97
N ASP A 390 15.93 22.65 3.54
CA ASP A 390 15.55 23.91 4.19
C ASP A 390 14.20 24.44 3.72
N ILE A 391 13.66 23.91 2.60
CA ILE A 391 12.37 24.33 2.07
C ILE A 391 11.27 23.59 2.83
N LYS A 392 10.52 24.33 3.64
CA LYS A 392 9.42 23.79 4.44
C LYS A 392 8.10 24.49 4.15
N ILE A 393 7.02 23.71 4.04
CA ILE A 393 5.64 24.17 3.90
C ILE A 393 4.90 23.79 5.19
N ALA A 394 4.35 24.78 5.90
CA ALA A 394 3.74 24.57 7.21
C ALA A 394 4.66 23.80 8.21
N GLY A 395 5.97 24.08 8.19
CA GLY A 395 6.96 23.46 9.06
C GLY A 395 7.39 22.05 8.63
N LYS A 396 6.84 21.47 7.56
CA LYS A 396 7.12 20.12 7.06
C LYS A 396 7.93 20.15 5.76
N SER A 397 8.81 19.20 5.54
CA SER A 397 9.43 18.96 4.24
C SER A 397 8.39 18.50 3.21
N PHE A 398 8.71 18.49 1.91
CA PHE A 398 7.79 17.96 0.89
C PHE A 398 7.44 16.49 1.13
N PHE A 399 8.40 15.70 1.57
CA PHE A 399 8.16 14.29 1.91
C PHE A 399 7.23 14.16 3.12
N ASP A 400 7.54 14.86 4.23
CA ASP A 400 6.74 14.81 5.45
C ASP A 400 5.33 15.35 5.22
N LEU A 401 5.19 16.38 4.38
CA LEU A 401 3.88 16.93 4.02
C LEU A 401 3.04 15.92 3.22
N ALA A 402 3.66 15.25 2.23
CA ALA A 402 2.97 14.22 1.45
C ALA A 402 2.55 13.03 2.32
N ASP A 403 3.45 12.55 3.19
CA ASP A 403 3.13 11.49 4.13
C ASP A 403 2.03 11.90 5.12
N TYR A 404 2.13 13.11 5.70
CA TYR A 404 1.10 13.65 6.60
C TYR A 404 -0.27 13.74 5.94
N LEU A 405 -0.35 14.27 4.71
CA LEU A 405 -1.60 14.37 3.96
C LEU A 405 -2.22 13.00 3.67
N VAL A 406 -1.41 12.00 3.43
CA VAL A 406 -1.89 10.63 3.20
C VAL A 406 -2.23 9.97 4.52
N SER A 407 -1.25 9.81 5.41
CA SER A 407 -1.35 8.95 6.60
C SER A 407 -2.25 9.55 7.69
N ASN A 408 -2.17 10.87 7.93
CA ASN A 408 -2.90 11.53 9.01
C ASN A 408 -4.23 12.13 8.56
N VAL A 409 -4.38 12.46 7.26
CA VAL A 409 -5.60 13.13 6.78
C VAL A 409 -6.44 12.21 5.90
N SER A 410 -5.88 11.78 4.74
CA SER A 410 -6.70 11.13 3.71
C SER A 410 -7.15 9.72 4.10
N LEU A 411 -6.27 8.89 4.72
CA LEU A 411 -6.62 7.53 5.12
C LEU A 411 -7.73 7.51 6.17
N PRO A 412 -7.66 8.28 7.28
CA PRO A 412 -8.75 8.32 8.25
C PRO A 412 -10.07 8.85 7.65
N ILE A 413 -10.02 9.94 6.87
CA ILE A 413 -11.22 10.48 6.21
C ILE A 413 -11.83 9.45 5.26
N GLY A 414 -11.01 8.76 4.45
CA GLY A 414 -11.47 7.70 3.56
C GLY A 414 -12.15 6.57 4.32
N GLY A 415 -11.57 6.13 5.44
CA GLY A 415 -12.14 5.12 6.33
C GLY A 415 -13.47 5.53 6.96
N ILE A 416 -13.55 6.76 7.49
CA ILE A 416 -14.81 7.30 8.04
C ILE A 416 -15.90 7.33 6.97
N LEU A 417 -15.57 7.86 5.78
CA LEU A 417 -16.52 7.96 4.68
C LEU A 417 -16.98 6.58 4.17
N ALA A 418 -16.10 5.58 4.15
CA ALA A 418 -16.47 4.20 3.81
C ALA A 418 -17.45 3.62 4.84
N CYS A 419 -17.21 3.84 6.13
CA CYS A 419 -18.12 3.45 7.20
C CYS A 419 -19.48 4.13 7.10
N ILE A 420 -19.51 5.46 6.90
CA ILE A 420 -20.75 6.23 6.71
C ILE A 420 -21.50 5.71 5.48
N PHE A 421 -20.79 5.46 4.37
CA PHE A 421 -21.40 4.97 3.15
C PHE A 421 -22.11 3.63 3.35
N ILE A 422 -21.45 2.65 3.96
CA ILE A 422 -22.04 1.34 4.22
C ILE A 422 -23.08 1.41 5.34
N GLY A 423 -22.83 2.19 6.39
CA GLY A 423 -23.69 2.25 7.57
C GLY A 423 -25.04 2.89 7.30
N TRP A 424 -25.05 4.00 6.55
CA TRP A 424 -26.26 4.83 6.41
C TRP A 424 -26.72 5.05 4.97
N VAL A 425 -25.80 5.13 4.01
CA VAL A 425 -26.15 5.48 2.62
C VAL A 425 -26.56 4.26 1.82
N TRP A 426 -25.65 3.28 1.67
CA TRP A 426 -25.94 2.01 0.99
C TRP A 426 -26.68 1.02 1.89
N LYS A 427 -26.55 1.20 3.20
CA LYS A 427 -27.11 0.41 4.31
C LYS A 427 -26.46 -0.96 4.45
N THR A 428 -26.17 -1.33 5.69
CA THR A 428 -25.53 -2.60 6.04
C THR A 428 -26.27 -3.83 5.51
N LYS A 429 -27.60 -3.77 5.38
CA LYS A 429 -28.44 -4.85 4.83
C LYS A 429 -28.00 -5.24 3.40
N HIS A 430 -27.76 -4.24 2.52
CA HIS A 430 -27.32 -4.51 1.16
C HIS A 430 -25.87 -5.03 1.13
N ALA A 431 -25.00 -4.48 1.98
CA ALA A 431 -23.65 -4.94 2.12
C ALA A 431 -23.59 -6.41 2.61
N VAL A 432 -24.38 -6.78 3.62
CA VAL A 432 -24.48 -8.15 4.12
C VAL A 432 -25.03 -9.09 3.03
N HIS A 433 -26.00 -8.65 2.26
CA HIS A 433 -26.52 -9.42 1.11
C HIS A 433 -25.41 -9.72 0.08
N GLU A 434 -24.59 -8.74 -0.23
CA GLU A 434 -23.41 -8.93 -1.11
C GLU A 434 -22.36 -9.84 -0.46
N ILE A 435 -22.01 -9.64 0.83
CA ILE A 435 -21.03 -10.43 1.56
C ILE A 435 -21.44 -11.92 1.58
N THR A 436 -22.73 -12.19 1.82
CA THR A 436 -23.29 -13.55 1.88
C THR A 436 -23.55 -14.15 0.50
N ASN A 437 -23.23 -13.43 -0.56
CA ASN A 437 -23.49 -13.86 -1.93
C ASN A 437 -24.97 -14.25 -2.10
N GLU A 438 -25.86 -13.31 -1.79
CA GLU A 438 -27.32 -13.46 -1.85
C GLU A 438 -27.85 -14.56 -0.90
N GLY A 439 -27.21 -14.71 0.27
CA GLY A 439 -27.58 -15.71 1.29
C GLY A 439 -26.96 -17.10 1.10
N LYS A 440 -26.20 -17.32 0.03
CA LYS A 440 -25.54 -18.62 -0.24
C LYS A 440 -24.36 -18.92 0.67
N VAL A 441 -23.78 -17.91 1.31
CA VAL A 441 -22.62 -18.03 2.21
C VAL A 441 -23.00 -17.51 3.59
N SER A 442 -22.76 -18.29 4.64
CA SER A 442 -23.02 -17.86 6.01
C SER A 442 -22.03 -16.80 6.47
N PHE A 443 -22.55 -15.73 7.10
CA PHE A 443 -21.79 -14.71 7.82
C PHE A 443 -22.34 -14.55 9.23
N LYS A 444 -21.89 -15.44 10.16
CA LYS A 444 -22.41 -15.51 11.53
C LYS A 444 -22.25 -14.20 12.33
N LEU A 445 -21.22 -13.40 12.03
CA LEU A 445 -20.92 -12.14 12.70
C LEU A 445 -21.52 -10.90 12.00
N ALA A 446 -22.48 -11.09 11.08
CA ALA A 446 -23.07 -9.98 10.31
C ALA A 446 -23.69 -8.87 11.21
N GLY A 447 -24.34 -9.25 12.32
CA GLY A 447 -24.90 -8.30 13.28
C GLY A 447 -23.80 -7.46 13.96
N LEU A 448 -22.78 -8.11 14.51
CA LEU A 448 -21.64 -7.45 15.14
C LEU A 448 -20.91 -6.55 14.12
N TRP A 449 -20.61 -7.05 12.94
CA TRP A 449 -19.99 -6.29 11.87
C TRP A 449 -20.78 -5.04 11.50
N SER A 450 -22.11 -5.18 11.41
CA SER A 450 -22.98 -4.05 11.10
C SER A 450 -22.95 -2.97 12.18
N VAL A 451 -22.91 -3.34 13.46
CA VAL A 451 -22.78 -2.40 14.59
C VAL A 451 -21.41 -1.73 14.56
N LEU A 452 -20.33 -2.49 14.37
CA LEU A 452 -18.96 -1.96 14.28
C LEU A 452 -18.86 -0.93 13.15
N ILE A 453 -19.22 -1.27 11.92
CA ILE A 453 -19.14 -0.36 10.77
C ILE A 453 -20.01 0.88 10.93
N LYS A 454 -21.22 0.72 11.51
CA LYS A 454 -22.17 1.81 11.58
C LYS A 454 -21.89 2.79 12.72
N TYR A 455 -21.45 2.32 13.88
CA TYR A 455 -21.37 3.16 15.08
C TYR A 455 -19.95 3.24 15.66
N VAL A 456 -19.27 2.12 15.80
CA VAL A 456 -18.02 2.07 16.56
C VAL A 456 -16.84 2.60 15.73
N LEU A 457 -16.66 2.09 14.50
CA LEU A 457 -15.50 2.43 13.69
C LEU A 457 -15.45 3.90 13.26
N PRO A 458 -16.55 4.55 12.83
CA PRO A 458 -16.50 5.96 12.50
C PRO A 458 -16.03 6.83 13.67
N VAL A 459 -16.45 6.49 14.90
CA VAL A 459 -16.05 7.23 16.11
C VAL A 459 -14.57 6.97 16.43
N LEU A 460 -14.13 5.70 16.43
CA LEU A 460 -12.73 5.37 16.70
C LEU A 460 -11.78 6.01 15.69
N ILE A 461 -12.12 5.96 14.41
CA ILE A 461 -11.30 6.56 13.36
C ILE A 461 -11.30 8.09 13.47
N ALA A 462 -12.45 8.70 13.83
CA ALA A 462 -12.52 10.14 14.05
C ALA A 462 -11.67 10.59 15.24
N VAL A 463 -11.62 9.80 16.32
CA VAL A 463 -10.71 10.09 17.46
C VAL A 463 -9.25 10.05 16.99
N VAL A 464 -8.84 8.98 16.25
CA VAL A 464 -7.47 8.90 15.68
C VAL A 464 -7.19 10.10 14.79
N PHE A 465 -8.13 10.46 13.92
CA PHE A 465 -7.98 11.60 13.01
C PHE A 465 -7.73 12.90 13.75
N VAL A 466 -8.58 13.21 14.74
CA VAL A 466 -8.47 14.47 15.51
C VAL A 466 -7.19 14.52 16.34
N THR A 467 -6.74 13.39 16.88
CA THR A 467 -5.50 13.34 17.68
C THR A 467 -4.23 13.31 16.85
N SER A 468 -4.34 13.04 15.55
CA SER A 468 -3.20 13.04 14.62
C SER A 468 -2.99 14.37 13.87
N LEU A 469 -3.91 15.34 14.03
CA LEU A 469 -3.80 16.72 13.50
C LEU A 469 -2.90 17.59 14.37
#